data_6aa30c46f90be03a7665e1c1da85a13f
#
_entry.id   6aa30c46f90be03a7665e1c1da85a13f
#
_cell.length_a   1.000
_cell.length_b   1.000
_cell.length_c   1.000
_cell.angle_alpha   90.00
_cell.angle_beta   90.00
_cell.angle_gamma   90.00
#
_symmetry.space_group_name_H-M   'P 1'
#
loop_
_entity.id
_entity.type
_entity.pdbx_description
1 polymer ?
#
loop_
_entity_poly.entity_id
_entity_poly.type
_entity_poly.pdbx_seq_one_letter_code
_entity_poly.pdbx_strand_id
1 'polypeptide(L)'
;MKKPLTRLAQVLFILAPLSYFFPKLMLFYFVCGLYDVSRNGNFDLALLDRYFFGNGVTTWVLSPFNVLMDILALPYINKGVYKLEDLPKPYQDEIKAVIDGAYKQDLVGQLKRTAEAHARSMFFFKWYGANAKTVVDVPAFHRDYKYIKTIGVSVFSKKESTSKHFGPLRATFRVLYNVNTMDDKSAYIVVGDTTNYWKDNKLFIFDDTLLHQSFNESDKSRYCLFVDIARPSLVPALLAGVVTLNRFLFRGLNSIFYKKWKVIEA
;
A
#
# COMPACT_ATOMS: atom_id res chain seq x y z
N MET A 1 27.01 -7.65 11.35
CA MET A 1 27.01 -8.94 12.03
C MET A 1 25.66 -9.37 12.63
N LYS A 2 24.74 -8.49 13.09
CA LYS A 2 23.46 -8.92 13.69
C LYS A 2 22.50 -9.66 12.73
N LYS A 3 22.42 -9.28 11.44
CA LYS A 3 21.49 -9.87 10.47
C LYS A 3 21.66 -11.38 10.20
N PRO A 4 22.88 -11.91 9.96
CA PRO A 4 23.04 -13.34 9.69
C PRO A 4 22.69 -14.21 10.91
N LEU A 5 23.00 -13.75 12.12
CA LEU A 5 22.67 -14.48 13.35
C LEU A 5 21.14 -14.57 13.57
N THR A 6 20.42 -13.47 13.31
CA THR A 6 18.95 -13.44 13.42
C THR A 6 18.30 -14.39 12.41
N ARG A 7 18.82 -14.45 11.17
CA ARG A 7 18.34 -15.37 10.13
C ARG A 7 18.58 -16.82 10.49
N LEU A 8 19.77 -17.13 10.96
CA LEU A 8 20.09 -18.48 11.42
C LEU A 8 19.16 -18.93 12.54
N ALA A 9 18.88 -18.04 13.50
CA ALA A 9 17.91 -18.30 14.57
C ALA A 9 16.48 -18.51 14.00
N GLN A 10 16.01 -17.71 13.06
CA GLN A 10 14.70 -17.89 12.41
C GLN A 10 14.61 -19.25 11.69
N VAL A 11 15.66 -19.65 10.96
CA VAL A 11 15.69 -20.97 10.29
C VAL A 11 15.69 -22.09 11.31
N LEU A 12 16.57 -22.07 12.29
CA LEU A 12 16.74 -23.16 13.26
C LEU A 12 15.57 -23.31 14.23
N PHE A 13 15.02 -22.18 14.72
CA PHE A 13 14.02 -22.22 15.79
C PHE A 13 12.57 -22.09 15.31
N ILE A 14 12.35 -21.67 14.08
CA ILE A 14 10.99 -21.50 13.53
C ILE A 14 10.79 -22.38 12.30
N LEU A 15 11.56 -22.17 11.23
CA LEU A 15 11.28 -22.81 9.95
C LEU A 15 11.61 -24.30 9.96
N ALA A 16 12.71 -24.70 10.55
CA ALA A 16 13.10 -26.14 10.59
C ALA A 16 12.10 -26.97 11.41
N PRO A 17 11.71 -26.59 12.64
CA PRO A 17 10.65 -27.30 13.38
C PRO A 17 9.32 -27.34 12.63
N LEU A 18 8.86 -26.19 12.07
CA LEU A 18 7.62 -26.17 11.31
C LEU A 18 7.68 -27.07 10.06
N SER A 19 8.82 -27.10 9.37
CA SER A 19 9.01 -27.97 8.20
C SER A 19 9.06 -29.46 8.59
N TYR A 20 9.61 -29.78 9.76
CA TYR A 20 9.65 -31.15 10.26
C TYR A 20 8.27 -31.66 10.67
N PHE A 21 7.51 -30.86 11.47
CA PHE A 21 6.19 -31.28 11.95
C PHE A 21 5.07 -31.11 10.92
N PHE A 22 5.19 -30.12 10.03
CA PHE A 22 4.15 -29.77 9.05
C PHE A 22 4.71 -29.60 7.62
N PRO A 23 5.38 -30.62 7.04
CA PRO A 23 6.11 -30.46 5.79
C PRO A 23 5.21 -30.05 4.60
N LYS A 24 4.01 -30.64 4.48
CA LYS A 24 3.06 -30.29 3.40
C LYS A 24 2.56 -28.86 3.51
N LEU A 25 2.29 -28.38 4.74
CA LEU A 25 1.86 -27.03 4.98
C LEU A 25 2.98 -26.04 4.64
N MET A 26 4.21 -26.31 5.09
CA MET A 26 5.36 -25.46 4.78
C MET A 26 5.67 -25.41 3.29
N LEU A 27 5.57 -26.54 2.58
CA LEU A 27 5.71 -26.58 1.13
C LEU A 27 4.65 -25.69 0.45
N PHE A 28 3.39 -25.77 0.89
CA PHE A 28 2.31 -24.94 0.37
C PHE A 28 2.59 -23.43 0.58
N TYR A 29 3.00 -23.03 1.80
CA TYR A 29 3.39 -21.65 2.11
C TYR A 29 4.58 -21.17 1.26
N PHE A 30 5.55 -22.05 1.05
CA PHE A 30 6.73 -21.74 0.25
C PHE A 30 6.36 -21.54 -1.24
N VAL A 31 5.52 -22.40 -1.80
CA VAL A 31 5.03 -22.26 -3.17
C VAL A 31 4.22 -20.99 -3.36
N CYS A 32 3.30 -20.68 -2.43
CA CYS A 32 2.56 -19.41 -2.45
C CYS A 32 3.50 -18.20 -2.35
N GLY A 33 4.52 -18.28 -1.49
CA GLY A 33 5.51 -17.21 -1.34
C GLY A 33 6.39 -17.01 -2.57
N LEU A 34 6.81 -18.09 -3.24
CA LEU A 34 7.56 -18.01 -4.49
C LEU A 34 6.72 -17.37 -5.60
N TYR A 35 5.45 -17.75 -5.71
CA TYR A 35 4.52 -17.09 -6.63
C TYR A 35 4.41 -15.59 -6.33
N ASP A 36 4.21 -15.21 -5.07
CA ASP A 36 4.11 -13.81 -4.67
C ASP A 36 5.36 -13.00 -5.04
N VAL A 37 6.53 -13.49 -4.66
CA VAL A 37 7.77 -12.76 -4.88
C VAL A 37 8.16 -12.68 -6.35
N SER A 38 7.84 -13.70 -7.15
CA SER A 38 8.12 -13.72 -8.60
C SER A 38 7.40 -12.61 -9.38
N ARG A 39 6.34 -12.04 -8.82
CA ARG A 39 5.56 -10.95 -9.44
C ARG A 39 6.26 -9.59 -9.44
N ASN A 40 7.42 -9.47 -8.80
CA ASN A 40 8.16 -8.21 -8.71
C ASN A 40 9.01 -7.85 -9.95
N GLY A 41 8.98 -8.67 -11.00
CA GLY A 41 9.76 -8.46 -12.23
C GLY A 41 11.22 -8.89 -12.08
N ASN A 42 11.99 -8.20 -11.26
CA ASN A 42 13.40 -8.55 -10.99
C ASN A 42 13.50 -9.61 -9.89
N PHE A 43 13.76 -10.84 -10.27
CA PHE A 43 13.86 -11.98 -9.35
C PHE A 43 15.33 -12.24 -9.02
N ASP A 44 15.80 -11.73 -7.89
CA ASP A 44 17.17 -11.90 -7.39
C ASP A 44 17.23 -12.38 -5.93
N LEU A 45 18.42 -12.77 -5.50
CA LEU A 45 18.64 -13.25 -4.13
C LEU A 45 18.36 -12.19 -3.06
N ALA A 46 18.57 -10.92 -3.36
CA ALA A 46 18.30 -9.83 -2.43
C ALA A 46 16.80 -9.62 -2.22
N LEU A 47 16.00 -9.79 -3.27
CA LEU A 47 14.55 -9.79 -3.19
C LEU A 47 14.03 -10.96 -2.36
N LEU A 48 14.52 -12.19 -2.64
CA LEU A 48 14.16 -13.39 -1.88
C LEU A 48 14.48 -13.25 -0.39
N ASP A 49 15.69 -12.80 -0.10
CA ASP A 49 16.15 -12.55 1.28
C ASP A 49 15.25 -11.52 1.99
N ARG A 50 14.92 -10.43 1.33
CA ARG A 50 14.02 -9.42 1.88
C ARG A 50 12.60 -9.95 2.10
N TYR A 51 12.11 -10.77 1.18
CA TYR A 51 10.77 -11.32 1.25
C TYR A 51 10.64 -12.37 2.36
N PHE A 52 11.53 -13.37 2.42
CA PHE A 52 11.42 -14.48 3.36
C PHE A 52 12.02 -14.17 4.75
N PHE A 53 13.01 -13.28 4.85
CA PHE A 53 13.75 -13.02 6.10
C PHE A 53 13.78 -11.54 6.50
N GLY A 54 13.20 -10.66 5.70
CA GLY A 54 13.15 -9.23 5.93
C GLY A 54 11.74 -8.71 6.22
N ASN A 55 11.45 -7.54 5.69
CA ASN A 55 10.14 -6.89 5.88
C ASN A 55 9.01 -7.47 5.01
N GLY A 56 9.29 -8.46 4.16
CA GLY A 56 8.31 -9.23 3.41
C GLY A 56 7.70 -10.40 4.16
N VAL A 57 8.21 -10.77 5.34
CA VAL A 57 7.72 -11.93 6.11
C VAL A 57 6.21 -11.88 6.35
N THR A 58 5.65 -10.72 6.64
CA THR A 58 4.19 -10.57 6.83
C THR A 58 3.44 -10.89 5.53
N THR A 59 3.94 -10.43 4.38
CA THR A 59 3.37 -10.73 3.06
C THR A 59 3.48 -12.22 2.76
N TRP A 60 4.62 -12.85 3.09
CA TRP A 60 4.81 -14.29 2.94
C TRP A 60 3.83 -15.10 3.81
N VAL A 61 3.68 -14.76 5.09
CA VAL A 61 2.71 -15.44 5.97
C VAL A 61 1.28 -15.32 5.43
N LEU A 62 0.96 -14.22 4.76
CA LEU A 62 -0.34 -13.99 4.13
C LEU A 62 -0.40 -14.44 2.66
N SER A 63 0.68 -15.02 2.10
CA SER A 63 0.71 -15.40 0.68
C SER A 63 -0.37 -16.41 0.26
N PRO A 64 -0.76 -17.43 1.05
CA PRO A 64 -1.88 -18.28 0.68
C PRO A 64 -3.20 -17.52 0.54
N PHE A 65 -3.41 -16.55 1.44
CA PHE A 65 -4.57 -15.68 1.39
C PHE A 65 -4.50 -14.73 0.18
N ASN A 66 -3.33 -14.19 -0.13
CA ASN A 66 -3.11 -13.35 -1.30
C ASN A 66 -3.37 -14.10 -2.62
N VAL A 67 -2.95 -15.37 -2.70
CA VAL A 67 -3.27 -16.26 -3.84
C VAL A 67 -4.78 -16.50 -3.95
N LEU A 68 -5.47 -16.73 -2.82
CA LEU A 68 -6.92 -16.85 -2.81
C LEU A 68 -7.58 -15.56 -3.32
N MET A 69 -7.08 -14.39 -2.96
CA MET A 69 -7.60 -13.12 -3.49
C MET A 69 -7.40 -13.00 -5.00
N ASP A 70 -6.31 -13.52 -5.56
CA ASP A 70 -6.11 -13.56 -7.02
C ASP A 70 -7.16 -14.47 -7.71
N ILE A 71 -7.47 -15.64 -7.12
CA ILE A 71 -8.49 -16.55 -7.63
C ILE A 71 -9.88 -15.91 -7.57
N LEU A 72 -10.24 -15.29 -6.43
CA LEU A 72 -11.55 -14.63 -6.25
C LEU A 72 -11.71 -13.39 -7.13
N ALA A 73 -10.62 -12.78 -7.56
CA ALA A 73 -10.64 -11.62 -8.46
C ALA A 73 -10.78 -12.00 -9.95
N LEU A 74 -10.68 -13.27 -10.33
CA LEU A 74 -10.86 -13.67 -11.73
C LEU A 74 -12.20 -13.18 -12.28
N PRO A 75 -12.28 -12.75 -13.56
CA PRO A 75 -11.21 -12.77 -14.58
C PRO A 75 -10.28 -11.55 -14.56
N TYR A 76 -10.34 -10.68 -13.55
CA TYR A 76 -9.49 -9.49 -13.44
C TYR A 76 -8.09 -9.88 -12.96
N ILE A 77 -7.24 -10.31 -13.91
CA ILE A 77 -5.86 -10.71 -13.63
C ILE A 77 -5.07 -9.54 -13.07
N ASN A 78 -4.30 -9.81 -12.02
CA ASN A 78 -3.47 -8.80 -11.37
C ASN A 78 -2.21 -8.51 -12.20
N LYS A 79 -2.15 -7.29 -12.78
CA LYS A 79 -1.02 -6.81 -13.61
C LYS A 79 0.12 -6.19 -12.77
N GLY A 80 -0.07 -6.02 -11.46
CA GLY A 80 0.87 -5.34 -10.59
C GLY A 80 0.75 -3.81 -10.64
N VAL A 81 0.90 -3.19 -11.80
CA VAL A 81 0.74 -1.75 -12.03
C VAL A 81 -0.39 -1.51 -13.04
N TYR A 82 -1.17 -0.45 -12.82
CA TYR A 82 -2.39 -0.16 -13.58
C TYR A 82 -2.41 1.30 -14.04
N LYS A 83 -3.02 1.52 -15.20
CA LYS A 83 -3.56 2.82 -15.60
C LYS A 83 -4.99 2.95 -15.10
N LEU A 84 -5.52 4.17 -15.06
CA LEU A 84 -6.91 4.40 -14.64
C LEU A 84 -7.91 3.66 -15.54
N GLU A 85 -7.62 3.60 -16.84
CA GLU A 85 -8.44 2.97 -17.88
C GLU A 85 -8.48 1.43 -17.77
N ASP A 86 -7.53 0.82 -17.06
CA ASP A 86 -7.52 -0.63 -16.78
C ASP A 86 -8.61 -1.02 -15.76
N LEU A 87 -9.15 -0.05 -15.02
CA LEU A 87 -10.18 -0.29 -14.02
C LEU A 87 -11.59 -0.14 -14.63
N PRO A 88 -12.59 -0.88 -14.12
CA PRO A 88 -13.98 -0.67 -14.51
C PRO A 88 -14.44 0.77 -14.29
N LYS A 89 -15.31 1.28 -15.19
CA LYS A 89 -15.78 2.67 -15.17
C LYS A 89 -16.25 3.18 -13.79
N PRO A 90 -17.04 2.41 -13.00
CA PRO A 90 -17.46 2.88 -11.68
C PRO A 90 -16.30 3.13 -10.69
N TYR A 91 -15.20 2.39 -10.80
CA TYR A 91 -13.99 2.63 -10.00
C TYR A 91 -13.29 3.92 -10.40
N GLN A 92 -13.19 4.15 -11.72
CA GLN A 92 -12.61 5.38 -12.27
C GLN A 92 -13.38 6.63 -11.78
N ASP A 93 -14.71 6.54 -11.74
CA ASP A 93 -15.58 7.66 -11.36
C ASP A 93 -15.41 7.99 -9.86
N GLU A 94 -15.31 6.98 -8.99
CA GLU A 94 -15.03 7.19 -7.58
C GLU A 94 -13.64 7.80 -7.34
N ILE A 95 -12.60 7.32 -8.03
CA ILE A 95 -11.23 7.86 -7.94
C ILE A 95 -11.22 9.32 -8.37
N LYS A 96 -11.86 9.66 -9.50
CA LYS A 96 -11.97 11.04 -9.99
C LYS A 96 -12.71 11.93 -8.99
N ALA A 97 -13.79 11.45 -8.38
CA ALA A 97 -14.55 12.21 -7.38
C ALA A 97 -13.71 12.56 -6.15
N VAL A 98 -12.82 11.67 -5.69
CA VAL A 98 -11.88 11.95 -4.58
C VAL A 98 -10.83 12.98 -5.01
N ILE A 99 -10.26 12.84 -6.21
CA ILE A 99 -9.27 13.79 -6.74
C ILE A 99 -9.88 15.20 -6.87
N ASP A 100 -11.06 15.30 -7.45
CA ASP A 100 -11.79 16.58 -7.61
C ASP A 100 -12.12 17.21 -6.24
N GLY A 101 -12.47 16.38 -5.25
CA GLY A 101 -12.73 16.84 -3.89
C GLY A 101 -11.50 17.48 -3.24
N ALA A 102 -10.32 16.91 -3.47
CA ALA A 102 -9.07 17.46 -2.95
C ALA A 102 -8.75 18.85 -3.50
N TYR A 103 -8.99 19.07 -4.79
CA TYR A 103 -8.76 20.38 -5.41
C TYR A 103 -9.82 21.42 -5.01
N LYS A 104 -11.09 21.06 -4.98
CA LYS A 104 -12.18 21.98 -4.62
C LYS A 104 -12.06 22.55 -3.21
N GLN A 105 -11.41 21.83 -2.29
CA GLN A 105 -11.26 22.23 -0.89
C GLN A 105 -9.87 22.78 -0.57
N ASP A 106 -9.01 23.05 -1.55
CA ASP A 106 -7.61 23.47 -1.30
C ASP A 106 -6.93 22.63 -0.21
N LEU A 107 -6.98 21.30 -0.38
CA LEU A 107 -6.45 20.35 0.59
C LEU A 107 -5.01 20.66 1.02
N VAL A 108 -4.17 21.04 0.05
CA VAL A 108 -2.75 21.36 0.33
C VAL A 108 -2.64 22.56 1.26
N GLY A 109 -3.37 23.65 0.99
CA GLY A 109 -3.36 24.84 1.83
C GLY A 109 -3.81 24.57 3.27
N GLN A 110 -4.86 23.76 3.43
CA GLN A 110 -5.38 23.39 4.75
C GLN A 110 -4.42 22.53 5.56
N LEU A 111 -3.73 21.57 4.92
CA LEU A 111 -2.82 20.65 5.61
C LEU A 111 -1.43 21.22 5.85
N LYS A 112 -1.02 22.25 5.12
CA LYS A 112 0.37 22.73 5.06
C LYS A 112 0.97 22.97 6.44
N ARG A 113 0.32 23.74 7.29
CA ARG A 113 0.85 24.12 8.62
C ARG A 113 1.07 22.91 9.52
N THR A 114 0.15 21.97 9.53
CA THR A 114 0.22 20.78 10.39
C THR A 114 1.16 19.73 9.83
N ALA A 115 1.20 19.57 8.52
CA ALA A 115 2.02 18.54 7.85
C ALA A 115 3.51 18.86 7.90
N GLU A 116 3.89 20.11 7.66
CA GLU A 116 5.30 20.54 7.55
C GLU A 116 6.05 20.55 8.89
N ALA A 117 5.35 20.38 10.02
CA ALA A 117 5.98 20.21 11.32
C ALA A 117 6.72 18.87 11.50
N HIS A 118 6.51 17.91 10.60
CA HIS A 118 7.06 16.56 10.70
C HIS A 118 7.69 16.12 9.38
N ALA A 119 8.70 15.23 9.46
CA ALA A 119 9.37 14.67 8.29
C ALA A 119 8.38 13.92 7.36
N ARG A 120 7.47 13.14 7.96
CA ARG A 120 6.39 12.42 7.26
C ARG A 120 5.11 12.45 8.07
N SER A 121 4.03 12.92 7.46
CA SER A 121 2.70 13.00 8.07
C SER A 121 1.69 12.18 7.29
N MET A 122 0.76 11.55 8.00
CA MET A 122 -0.35 10.82 7.43
C MET A 122 -1.65 11.30 8.05
N PHE A 123 -2.59 11.67 7.22
CA PHE A 123 -3.94 12.08 7.59
C PHE A 123 -4.92 11.04 7.05
N PHE A 124 -5.77 10.45 7.87
CA PHE A 124 -6.82 9.55 7.43
C PHE A 124 -8.18 10.22 7.52
N PHE A 125 -8.96 10.12 6.44
CA PHE A 125 -10.36 10.55 6.35
C PHE A 125 -11.30 9.33 6.37
N LYS A 126 -10.87 8.23 5.76
CA LYS A 126 -11.56 6.94 5.78
C LYS A 126 -10.52 5.83 5.95
N TRP A 127 -10.82 4.87 6.82
CA TRP A 127 -9.93 3.73 7.10
C TRP A 127 -10.71 2.44 7.02
N TYR A 128 -10.40 1.59 6.02
CA TYR A 128 -11.09 0.32 5.75
C TYR A 128 -12.61 0.45 5.85
N GLY A 129 -13.19 1.44 5.19
CA GLY A 129 -14.64 1.70 5.11
C GLY A 129 -15.24 2.52 6.26
N ALA A 130 -14.52 2.78 7.35
CA ALA A 130 -14.99 3.66 8.43
C ALA A 130 -14.44 5.08 8.26
N ASN A 131 -15.26 6.09 8.55
CA ASN A 131 -14.80 7.47 8.61
C ASN A 131 -13.86 7.67 9.80
N ALA A 132 -12.76 8.36 9.60
CA ALA A 132 -11.81 8.76 10.63
C ALA A 132 -12.07 10.21 11.06
N LYS A 133 -11.74 10.53 12.32
CA LYS A 133 -11.69 11.92 12.77
C LYS A 133 -10.46 12.60 12.19
N THR A 134 -10.62 13.78 11.64
CA THR A 134 -9.53 14.51 10.99
C THR A 134 -9.59 16.00 11.29
N VAL A 135 -8.43 16.64 11.29
CA VAL A 135 -8.26 18.08 11.52
C VAL A 135 -8.77 18.96 10.37
N VAL A 136 -9.04 18.34 9.21
CA VAL A 136 -9.51 19.01 8.00
C VAL A 136 -10.76 18.29 7.50
N ASP A 137 -11.81 19.04 7.20
CA ASP A 137 -13.04 18.49 6.62
C ASP A 137 -13.03 18.62 5.09
N VAL A 138 -13.13 17.47 4.40
CA VAL A 138 -13.31 17.39 2.95
C VAL A 138 -14.57 16.57 2.68
N PRO A 139 -15.74 17.19 2.45
CA PRO A 139 -17.03 16.50 2.33
C PRO A 139 -17.02 15.37 1.31
N ALA A 140 -16.26 15.51 0.22
CA ALA A 140 -16.11 14.45 -0.77
C ALA A 140 -15.48 13.18 -0.19
N PHE A 141 -14.64 13.26 0.85
CA PHE A 141 -13.94 12.11 1.42
C PHE A 141 -14.82 11.30 2.38
N HIS A 142 -15.90 11.88 2.87
CA HIS A 142 -16.86 11.23 3.77
C HIS A 142 -18.01 10.53 3.03
N ARG A 143 -18.07 10.66 1.70
CA ARG A 143 -19.10 9.99 0.89
C ARG A 143 -19.04 8.48 1.04
N ASP A 144 -20.19 7.83 0.85
CA ASP A 144 -20.29 6.37 0.84
C ASP A 144 -19.85 5.82 -0.52
N TYR A 145 -18.55 5.52 -0.62
CA TYR A 145 -17.96 4.90 -1.78
C TYR A 145 -18.11 3.38 -1.74
N LYS A 146 -18.52 2.80 -2.86
CA LYS A 146 -18.68 1.36 -2.98
C LYS A 146 -17.33 0.64 -3.05
N TYR A 147 -16.39 1.20 -3.78
CA TYR A 147 -15.11 0.57 -4.08
C TYR A 147 -13.96 1.16 -3.28
N ILE A 148 -13.98 2.42 -2.95
CA ILE A 148 -12.95 3.05 -2.12
C ILE A 148 -13.13 2.64 -0.66
N LYS A 149 -12.06 2.12 -0.06
CA LYS A 149 -12.05 1.61 1.33
C LYS A 149 -11.19 2.46 2.26
N THR A 150 -10.12 3.06 1.76
CA THR A 150 -9.28 3.99 2.52
C THR A 150 -9.12 5.28 1.74
N ILE A 151 -9.20 6.41 2.44
CA ILE A 151 -8.83 7.72 1.90
C ILE A 151 -7.94 8.39 2.95
N GLY A 152 -6.73 8.73 2.54
CA GLY A 152 -5.78 9.47 3.35
C GLY A 152 -4.95 10.41 2.50
N VAL A 153 -4.12 11.21 3.18
CA VAL A 153 -3.11 12.05 2.57
C VAL A 153 -1.77 11.76 3.22
N SER A 154 -0.81 11.33 2.42
CA SER A 154 0.57 11.19 2.83
C SER A 154 1.34 12.44 2.45
N VAL A 155 2.04 13.01 3.42
CA VAL A 155 2.90 14.18 3.20
C VAL A 155 4.33 13.81 3.51
N PHE A 156 5.19 14.03 2.52
CA PHE A 156 6.64 13.92 2.67
C PHE A 156 7.20 15.34 2.68
N SER A 157 7.89 15.70 3.74
CA SER A 157 8.71 16.90 3.74
C SER A 157 9.85 16.76 2.74
N LYS A 158 10.62 17.82 2.53
CA LYS A 158 11.78 17.82 1.64
C LYS A 158 12.81 16.76 2.05
N LYS A 159 13.45 16.12 1.05
CA LYS A 159 14.53 15.12 1.21
C LYS A 159 14.13 13.89 2.02
N GLU A 160 12.86 13.46 1.93
CA GLU A 160 12.33 12.31 2.64
C GLU A 160 12.04 11.10 1.74
N SER A 161 12.19 9.90 2.30
CA SER A 161 11.87 8.65 1.60
C SER A 161 11.36 7.58 2.55
N THR A 162 10.61 6.59 2.03
CA THR A 162 10.33 5.37 2.78
C THR A 162 11.47 4.37 2.63
N SER A 163 11.53 3.37 3.51
CA SER A 163 12.32 2.16 3.23
C SER A 163 11.62 1.31 2.16
N LYS A 164 12.38 0.51 1.42
CA LYS A 164 11.80 -0.56 0.57
C LYS A 164 10.97 -1.52 1.41
N HIS A 165 9.71 -1.77 1.05
CA HIS A 165 8.81 -2.64 1.79
C HIS A 165 7.75 -3.27 0.89
N PHE A 166 7.09 -4.28 1.43
CA PHE A 166 5.92 -4.93 0.84
C PHE A 166 4.70 -4.58 1.67
N GLY A 167 3.56 -4.35 1.04
CA GLY A 167 2.28 -4.37 1.72
C GLY A 167 1.84 -5.81 2.03
N PRO A 168 1.03 -6.02 3.08
CA PRO A 168 0.72 -7.37 3.54
C PRO A 168 -0.37 -8.06 2.71
N LEU A 169 -1.32 -7.31 2.16
CA LEU A 169 -2.59 -7.84 1.64
C LEU A 169 -2.91 -7.38 0.24
N ARG A 170 -3.39 -8.32 -0.57
CA ARG A 170 -3.79 -8.13 -1.97
C ARG A 170 -5.31 -7.98 -2.16
N ALA A 171 -6.03 -7.66 -1.11
CA ALA A 171 -7.48 -7.43 -1.20
C ALA A 171 -7.84 -6.06 -1.80
N THR A 172 -6.88 -5.14 -1.84
CA THR A 172 -7.03 -3.79 -2.38
C THR A 172 -5.89 -3.44 -3.33
N PHE A 173 -6.13 -2.47 -4.22
CA PHE A 173 -5.08 -1.76 -4.94
C PHE A 173 -4.85 -0.40 -4.32
N ARG A 174 -3.60 0.05 -4.32
CA ARG A 174 -3.18 1.37 -3.90
C ARG A 174 -3.27 2.34 -5.06
N VAL A 175 -4.04 3.41 -4.87
CA VAL A 175 -4.10 4.57 -5.77
C VAL A 175 -3.37 5.72 -5.08
N LEU A 176 -2.33 6.22 -5.70
CA LEU A 176 -1.62 7.41 -5.26
C LEU A 176 -1.85 8.52 -6.28
N TYR A 177 -2.20 9.71 -5.79
CA TYR A 177 -2.35 10.89 -6.63
C TYR A 177 -1.61 12.07 -6.03
N ASN A 178 -0.58 12.58 -6.73
CA ASN A 178 0.18 13.72 -6.27
C ASN A 178 -0.60 15.02 -6.49
N VAL A 179 -1.04 15.67 -5.40
CA VAL A 179 -1.95 16.82 -5.46
C VAL A 179 -1.21 18.08 -5.91
N ASN A 180 -0.04 18.34 -5.34
CA ASN A 180 0.78 19.49 -5.72
C ASN A 180 1.67 19.21 -6.93
N THR A 181 2.06 20.26 -7.65
CA THR A 181 2.96 20.12 -8.81
C THR A 181 4.40 19.95 -8.37
N MET A 182 5.10 19.00 -8.98
CA MET A 182 6.54 18.82 -8.85
C MET A 182 7.24 19.39 -10.08
N ASP A 183 8.33 20.12 -9.86
CA ASP A 183 9.02 20.86 -10.94
C ASP A 183 9.93 19.94 -11.76
N ASP A 184 10.44 18.89 -11.12
CA ASP A 184 11.41 17.97 -11.70
C ASP A 184 11.12 16.50 -11.31
N LYS A 185 12.02 15.60 -11.67
CA LYS A 185 11.93 14.15 -11.39
C LYS A 185 12.47 13.72 -10.03
N SER A 186 12.78 14.65 -9.13
CA SER A 186 13.32 14.35 -7.81
C SER A 186 12.30 13.72 -6.83
N ALA A 187 11.02 13.73 -7.18
CA ALA A 187 10.00 13.01 -6.44
C ALA A 187 9.39 11.89 -7.29
N TYR A 188 9.49 10.66 -6.80
CA TYR A 188 9.09 9.46 -7.54
C TYR A 188 8.74 8.29 -6.61
N ILE A 189 8.16 7.23 -7.19
CA ILE A 189 7.95 5.94 -6.54
C ILE A 189 8.47 4.83 -7.44
N VAL A 190 9.08 3.82 -6.84
CA VAL A 190 9.50 2.59 -7.51
C VAL A 190 8.64 1.45 -6.99
N VAL A 191 8.04 0.68 -7.88
CA VAL A 191 7.21 -0.50 -7.57
C VAL A 191 7.65 -1.65 -8.48
N GLY A 192 8.21 -2.71 -7.90
CA GLY A 192 8.86 -3.76 -8.68
C GLY A 192 9.97 -3.18 -9.56
N ASP A 193 9.80 -3.31 -10.86
CA ASP A 193 10.66 -2.77 -11.92
C ASP A 193 10.18 -1.43 -12.52
N THR A 194 9.03 -0.93 -12.08
CA THR A 194 8.38 0.27 -12.61
C THR A 194 8.69 1.50 -11.77
N THR A 195 9.10 2.60 -12.40
CA THR A 195 9.29 3.90 -11.74
C THR A 195 8.28 4.91 -12.27
N ASN A 196 7.56 5.57 -11.35
CA ASN A 196 6.67 6.69 -11.65
C ASN A 196 7.23 7.99 -11.10
N TYR A 197 7.51 8.95 -11.96
CA TYR A 197 7.91 10.31 -11.59
C TYR A 197 6.68 11.21 -11.49
N TRP A 198 6.49 11.86 -10.33
CA TRP A 198 5.31 12.68 -10.05
C TRP A 198 5.20 13.94 -10.91
N LYS A 199 6.30 14.38 -11.51
CA LYS A 199 6.28 15.41 -12.54
C LYS A 199 5.55 14.97 -13.80
N ASP A 200 5.81 13.73 -14.24
CA ASP A 200 5.34 13.21 -15.52
C ASP A 200 3.92 12.64 -15.41
N ASN A 201 3.64 11.95 -14.30
CA ASN A 201 2.33 11.32 -14.07
C ASN A 201 1.90 11.47 -12.60
N LYS A 202 0.83 12.23 -12.37
CA LYS A 202 0.29 12.49 -11.04
C LYS A 202 -0.47 11.32 -10.43
N LEU A 203 -1.00 10.40 -11.26
CA LEU A 203 -1.79 9.25 -10.83
C LEU A 203 -1.03 7.95 -11.02
N PHE A 204 -0.89 7.17 -9.97
CA PHE A 204 -0.24 5.87 -10.02
C PHE A 204 -1.02 4.84 -9.23
N ILE A 205 -1.35 3.71 -9.86
CA ILE A 205 -2.16 2.64 -9.28
C ILE A 205 -1.35 1.34 -9.30
N PHE A 206 -1.27 0.67 -8.17
CA PHE A 206 -0.48 -0.55 -8.07
C PHE A 206 -0.97 -1.51 -6.99
N ASP A 207 -0.52 -2.75 -7.08
CA ASP A 207 -0.65 -3.76 -6.04
C ASP A 207 0.39 -3.51 -4.94
N ASP A 208 -0.08 -3.12 -3.77
CA ASP A 208 0.76 -2.77 -2.62
C ASP A 208 1.64 -3.94 -2.13
N THR A 209 1.29 -5.20 -2.49
CA THR A 209 2.10 -6.37 -2.13
C THR A 209 3.39 -6.51 -2.94
N LEU A 210 3.60 -5.72 -3.99
CA LEU A 210 4.88 -5.61 -4.67
C LEU A 210 5.89 -4.81 -3.83
N LEU A 211 7.17 -5.12 -3.99
CA LEU A 211 8.23 -4.36 -3.34
C LEU A 211 8.23 -2.93 -3.85
N HIS A 212 8.05 -1.97 -2.96
CA HIS A 212 7.98 -0.57 -3.36
C HIS A 212 8.71 0.38 -2.40
N GLN A 213 9.04 1.56 -2.91
CA GLN A 213 9.68 2.64 -2.17
C GLN A 213 9.31 3.99 -2.78
N SER A 214 8.88 4.95 -1.95
CA SER A 214 8.61 6.33 -2.34
C SER A 214 9.74 7.25 -1.94
N PHE A 215 10.04 8.22 -2.82
CA PHE A 215 11.08 9.22 -2.65
C PHE A 215 10.52 10.62 -2.86
N ASN A 216 10.98 11.55 -2.05
CA ASN A 216 10.87 12.97 -2.25
C ASN A 216 12.27 13.59 -2.03
N GLU A 217 13.09 13.62 -3.06
CA GLU A 217 14.43 14.19 -3.03
C GLU A 217 14.42 15.69 -3.39
N SER A 218 13.23 16.28 -3.57
CA SER A 218 13.04 17.69 -3.87
C SER A 218 13.19 18.56 -2.62
N ASP A 219 13.29 19.88 -2.84
CA ASP A 219 13.28 20.89 -1.78
C ASP A 219 11.86 21.38 -1.42
N LYS A 220 10.83 20.70 -1.94
CA LYS A 220 9.41 20.98 -1.69
C LYS A 220 8.74 19.81 -0.96
N SER A 221 7.77 20.09 -0.11
CA SER A 221 6.89 19.05 0.45
C SER A 221 6.00 18.46 -0.65
N ARG A 222 5.82 17.13 -0.62
CA ARG A 222 4.96 16.40 -1.54
C ARG A 222 3.69 15.96 -0.82
N TYR A 223 2.54 16.33 -1.35
CA TYR A 223 1.21 15.97 -0.85
C TYR A 223 0.58 14.94 -1.80
N CYS A 224 0.33 13.76 -1.30
CA CYS A 224 -0.18 12.66 -2.11
C CYS A 224 -1.44 12.08 -1.49
N LEU A 225 -2.54 12.07 -2.24
CA LEU A 225 -3.70 11.25 -1.90
C LEU A 225 -3.27 9.78 -1.85
N PHE A 226 -3.68 9.11 -0.81
CA PHE A 226 -3.42 7.73 -0.50
C PHE A 226 -4.78 7.03 -0.39
N VAL A 227 -5.13 6.28 -1.43
CA VAL A 227 -6.45 5.67 -1.53
C VAL A 227 -6.30 4.17 -1.75
N ASP A 228 -7.01 3.35 -0.97
CA ASP A 228 -7.15 1.93 -1.25
C ASP A 228 -8.53 1.64 -1.83
N ILE A 229 -8.54 1.00 -2.99
CA ILE A 229 -9.75 0.53 -3.64
C ILE A 229 -9.85 -1.00 -3.51
N ALA A 230 -11.06 -1.53 -3.28
CA ALA A 230 -11.30 -2.96 -3.38
C ALA A 230 -10.95 -3.44 -4.80
N ARG A 231 -10.34 -4.61 -4.94
CA ARG A 231 -10.01 -5.15 -6.26
C ARG A 231 -11.27 -5.38 -7.10
N PRO A 232 -11.23 -5.10 -8.42
CA PRO A 232 -12.26 -5.58 -9.33
C PRO A 232 -12.41 -7.10 -9.25
N SER A 233 -13.65 -7.59 -9.22
CA SER A 233 -13.97 -9.01 -9.02
C SER A 233 -15.40 -9.28 -9.47
N LEU A 234 -15.72 -10.54 -9.80
CA LEU A 234 -17.10 -11.00 -9.98
C LEU A 234 -17.84 -11.14 -8.62
N VAL A 235 -17.12 -11.15 -7.51
CA VAL A 235 -17.67 -11.27 -6.15
C VAL A 235 -17.28 -10.07 -5.26
N PRO A 236 -17.62 -8.83 -5.69
CA PRO A 236 -17.11 -7.62 -5.02
C PRO A 236 -17.57 -7.48 -3.56
N ALA A 237 -18.73 -8.02 -3.23
CA ALA A 237 -19.24 -8.02 -1.85
C ALA A 237 -18.37 -8.87 -0.92
N LEU A 238 -17.89 -10.03 -1.40
CA LEU A 238 -16.98 -10.89 -0.64
C LEU A 238 -15.65 -10.18 -0.37
N LEU A 239 -15.05 -9.58 -1.39
CA LEU A 239 -13.80 -8.82 -1.22
C LEU A 239 -13.99 -7.60 -0.30
N ALA A 240 -15.11 -6.91 -0.40
CA ALA A 240 -15.44 -5.82 0.52
C ALA A 240 -15.58 -6.31 1.97
N GLY A 241 -16.17 -7.49 2.18
CA GLY A 241 -16.24 -8.15 3.48
C GLY A 241 -14.86 -8.48 4.05
N VAL A 242 -13.97 -9.01 3.22
CA VAL A 242 -12.56 -9.26 3.59
C VAL A 242 -11.86 -7.97 4.03
N VAL A 243 -12.00 -6.89 3.28
CA VAL A 243 -11.42 -5.58 3.64
C VAL A 243 -11.98 -5.09 4.98
N THR A 244 -13.28 -5.26 5.21
CA THR A 244 -13.92 -4.89 6.49
C THR A 244 -13.38 -5.74 7.65
N LEU A 245 -13.20 -7.04 7.45
CA LEU A 245 -12.60 -7.94 8.45
C LEU A 245 -11.17 -7.51 8.79
N ASN A 246 -10.38 -7.13 7.80
CA ASN A 246 -9.03 -6.62 8.02
C ASN A 246 -9.01 -5.39 8.95
N ARG A 247 -10.03 -4.54 8.94
CA ARG A 247 -10.14 -3.43 9.88
C ARG A 247 -10.12 -3.90 11.34
N PHE A 248 -10.78 -5.00 11.65
CA PHE A 248 -10.79 -5.57 12.99
C PHE A 248 -9.46 -6.22 13.35
N LEU A 249 -8.87 -6.97 12.41
CA LEU A 249 -7.59 -7.66 12.61
C LEU A 249 -6.42 -6.69 12.77
N PHE A 250 -6.43 -5.57 12.03
CA PHE A 250 -5.36 -4.57 12.08
C PHE A 250 -5.67 -3.39 13.02
N ARG A 251 -6.77 -3.43 13.73
CA ARG A 251 -7.10 -2.42 14.75
C ARG A 251 -6.05 -2.48 15.87
N GLY A 252 -5.25 -1.42 15.99
CA GLY A 252 -4.12 -1.37 16.91
C GLY A 252 -2.75 -1.71 16.31
N LEU A 253 -2.70 -2.24 15.07
CA LEU A 253 -1.43 -2.47 14.36
C LEU A 253 -0.96 -1.25 13.56
N ASN A 254 -1.71 -0.16 13.56
CA ASN A 254 -1.35 1.10 12.86
C ASN A 254 0.06 1.58 13.26
N SER A 255 0.42 1.46 14.53
CA SER A 255 1.74 1.82 15.04
C SER A 255 2.87 0.97 14.45
N ILE A 256 2.60 -0.24 13.97
CA ILE A 256 3.57 -1.12 13.34
C ILE A 256 3.76 -0.73 11.87
N PHE A 257 2.67 -0.52 11.13
CA PHE A 257 2.72 -0.18 9.70
C PHE A 257 3.19 1.26 9.46
N TYR A 258 2.78 2.18 10.32
CA TYR A 258 3.13 3.61 10.23
C TYR A 258 4.18 4.05 11.23
N LYS A 259 5.07 3.15 11.67
CA LYS A 259 6.07 3.38 12.73
C LYS A 259 6.96 4.63 12.55
N LYS A 260 7.17 5.03 11.30
CA LYS A 260 7.97 6.23 10.95
C LYS A 260 7.11 7.39 10.43
N TRP A 261 5.80 7.31 10.59
CA TRP A 261 4.85 8.33 10.18
C TRP A 261 4.24 9.00 11.40
N LYS A 262 4.07 10.30 11.36
CA LYS A 262 3.20 10.98 12.31
C LYS A 262 1.77 10.87 11.76
N VAL A 263 0.99 9.97 12.33
CA VAL A 263 -0.46 9.93 12.08
C VAL A 263 -1.08 11.09 12.85
N ILE A 264 -1.82 11.95 12.15
CA ILE A 264 -2.46 13.14 12.70
C ILE A 264 -3.96 12.89 12.72
N GLU A 265 -4.50 12.89 13.92
CA GLU A 265 -5.92 12.72 14.24
C GLU A 265 -6.45 13.99 14.90
N ALA A 266 -7.77 14.27 14.77
CA ALA A 266 -8.43 15.42 15.38
C ALA A 266 -8.64 15.23 16.88
#